data_672c016278a248a8cdadbeaf8eea9264
#
_entry.id   672c016278a248a8cdadbeaf8eea9264
#
_cell.length_a   1.000
_cell.length_b   1.000
_cell.length_c   1.000
_cell.angle_alpha   90.00
_cell.angle_beta   90.00
_cell.angle_gamma   90.00
#
_symmetry.space_group_name_H-M   'P 1'
#
loop_
_entity.id
_entity.type
_entity.pdbx_description
1 polymer ?
#
loop_
_entity_poly.entity_id
_entity_poly.type
_entity_poly.pdbx_seq_one_letter_code
_entity_poly.pdbx_strand_id
1 'polypeptide(L)'
;MDGLLRQARVFRENQQVMERVLDSNDLERERGITILAKNTAVSIPDPDTGKLIKINIVDTPGHADFGGEVERVLNMVDGVLLLVDAAEGPMPQTRFVLKKALEMGHRAIVVINKMDRRDADPDRALNLTFDLFVELGASEEQADFPVIYCNGLTGQAGTTEALGPDLQPLFAAILKHIPAPSVDMD
;
A
#
# COMPACT_ATOMS: atom_id res chain seq x y z
N MET A 1 2.54 4.35 5.70
CA MET A 1 2.98 3.31 6.67
C MET A 1 2.65 3.69 8.11
N ASP A 2 3.14 4.80 8.64
CA ASP A 2 2.94 5.20 10.06
C ASP A 2 1.47 5.21 10.51
N GLY A 3 0.54 5.67 9.65
CA GLY A 3 -0.89 5.65 9.95
C GLY A 3 -1.45 4.24 10.16
N LEU A 4 -1.03 3.26 9.35
CA LEU A 4 -1.43 1.86 9.49
C LEU A 4 -0.94 1.29 10.83
N LEU A 5 0.32 1.56 11.18
CA LEU A 5 0.92 1.09 12.44
C LEU A 5 0.25 1.70 13.68
N ARG A 6 -0.09 2.99 13.63
CA ARG A 6 -0.77 3.68 14.73
C ARG A 6 -2.18 3.12 14.95
N GLN A 7 -2.97 2.97 13.89
CA GLN A 7 -4.35 2.51 14.00
C GLN A 7 -4.48 1.01 14.30
N ALA A 8 -3.51 0.21 13.88
CA ALA A 8 -3.43 -1.20 14.27
C ALA A 8 -2.94 -1.42 15.72
N ARG A 9 -2.77 -0.33 16.51
CA ARG A 9 -2.34 -0.36 17.92
C ARG A 9 -1.01 -1.08 18.16
N VAL A 10 -0.09 -0.99 17.21
CA VAL A 10 1.28 -1.53 17.36
C VAL A 10 2.06 -0.77 18.45
N PHE A 11 1.70 0.49 18.68
CA PHE A 11 2.31 1.35 19.68
C PHE A 11 1.44 1.46 20.94
N ARG A 12 2.07 1.63 22.12
CA ARG A 12 1.36 1.92 23.36
C ARG A 12 0.75 3.33 23.28
N GLU A 13 -0.41 3.54 23.92
CA GLU A 13 -1.18 4.79 23.86
C GLU A 13 -0.39 6.06 24.23
N ASN A 14 0.66 5.95 25.03
CA ASN A 14 1.52 7.07 25.47
C ASN A 14 2.93 7.06 24.84
N GLN A 15 3.17 6.26 23.81
CA GLN A 15 4.47 6.21 23.16
C GLN A 15 4.62 7.38 22.18
N GLN A 16 5.59 8.27 22.41
CA GLN A 16 5.98 9.26 21.41
C GLN A 16 6.62 8.52 20.24
N VAL A 17 5.90 8.47 19.13
CA VAL A 17 6.36 7.82 17.91
C VAL A 17 6.91 8.89 16.98
N MET A 18 8.18 8.81 16.63
CA MET A 18 8.79 9.67 15.62
C MET A 18 8.13 9.37 14.26
N GLU A 19 8.05 10.38 13.40
CA GLU A 19 7.65 10.17 12.00
C GLU A 19 8.60 9.19 11.31
N ARG A 20 8.09 8.43 10.34
CA ARG A 20 8.85 7.43 9.56
C ARG A 20 9.48 6.35 10.45
N VAL A 21 8.66 5.74 11.28
CA VAL A 21 9.04 4.74 12.29
C VAL A 21 9.91 3.61 11.73
N LEU A 22 9.67 3.19 10.50
CA LEU A 22 10.41 2.10 9.87
C LEU A 22 11.77 2.54 9.30
N ASP A 23 11.96 3.83 8.98
CA ASP A 23 13.21 4.34 8.43
C ASP A 23 14.25 4.51 9.55
N SER A 24 15.02 3.46 9.80
CA SER A 24 16.03 3.41 10.87
C SER A 24 17.44 3.83 10.45
N ASN A 25 17.70 3.95 9.14
CA ASN A 25 18.98 4.33 8.60
C ASN A 25 19.08 5.87 8.49
N ASP A 26 20.20 6.43 8.92
CA ASP A 26 20.42 7.89 8.88
C ASP A 26 20.32 8.46 7.45
N LEU A 27 20.78 7.71 6.45
CA LEU A 27 20.65 8.10 5.04
C LEU A 27 19.19 8.10 4.57
N GLU A 28 18.34 7.18 5.02
CA GLU A 28 16.92 7.14 4.70
C GLU A 28 16.21 8.37 5.29
N ARG A 29 16.56 8.72 6.52
CA ARG A 29 15.99 9.89 7.21
C ARG A 29 16.43 11.21 6.57
N GLU A 30 17.70 11.33 6.23
CA GLU A 30 18.27 12.54 5.61
C GLU A 30 17.71 12.77 4.20
N ARG A 31 17.62 11.71 3.39
CA ARG A 31 17.14 11.80 2.01
C ARG A 31 15.64 11.71 1.85
N GLY A 32 14.94 11.28 2.90
CA GLY A 32 13.51 11.12 2.88
C GLY A 32 13.02 9.97 1.98
N ILE A 33 13.83 8.94 1.74
CA ILE A 33 13.52 7.78 0.89
C ILE A 33 13.78 6.48 1.64
N THR A 34 12.99 5.44 1.36
CA THR A 34 13.25 4.08 1.83
C THR A 34 14.31 3.43 0.92
N ILE A 35 15.40 2.93 1.49
CA ILE A 35 16.49 2.27 0.75
C ILE A 35 16.37 0.75 0.89
N LEU A 36 16.11 0.27 2.10
CA LEU A 36 15.95 -1.16 2.39
C LEU A 36 14.50 -1.48 2.71
N ALA A 37 14.02 -2.61 2.21
CA ALA A 37 12.70 -3.11 2.56
C ALA A 37 12.57 -3.35 4.07
N LYS A 38 11.46 -2.92 4.64
CA LYS A 38 11.15 -3.06 6.07
C LYS A 38 9.92 -3.93 6.24
N ASN A 39 10.01 -4.92 7.09
CA ASN A 39 8.90 -5.79 7.42
C ASN A 39 8.35 -5.43 8.82
N THR A 40 7.05 -5.35 8.91
CA THR A 40 6.33 -5.19 10.18
C THR A 40 5.03 -5.98 10.15
N ALA A 41 4.50 -6.32 11.32
CA ALA A 41 3.25 -7.04 11.44
C ALA A 41 2.24 -6.23 12.22
N VAL A 42 1.01 -6.23 11.73
CA VAL A 42 -0.15 -5.69 12.44
C VAL A 42 -1.18 -6.80 12.65
N SER A 43 -1.97 -6.70 13.72
CA SER A 43 -3.07 -7.62 13.97
C SER A 43 -4.37 -6.83 13.99
N ILE A 44 -5.31 -7.19 13.15
CA ILE A 44 -6.61 -6.54 13.06
C ILE A 44 -7.73 -7.57 13.22
N PRO A 45 -8.85 -7.20 13.85
CA PRO A 45 -9.99 -8.10 13.94
C PRO A 45 -10.65 -8.27 12.56
N ASP A 46 -10.91 -9.50 12.20
CA ASP A 46 -11.76 -9.84 11.07
C ASP A 46 -13.19 -9.34 11.35
N PRO A 47 -13.79 -8.55 10.46
CA PRO A 47 -15.11 -7.96 10.69
C PRO A 47 -16.23 -9.00 10.82
N ASP A 48 -16.09 -10.16 10.19
CA ASP A 48 -17.11 -11.21 10.17
C ASP A 48 -16.98 -12.17 11.35
N THR A 49 -15.78 -12.52 11.74
CA THR A 49 -15.52 -13.55 12.76
C THR A 49 -15.02 -12.99 14.10
N GLY A 50 -14.54 -11.75 14.12
CA GLY A 50 -13.90 -11.13 15.30
C GLY A 50 -12.51 -11.72 15.64
N LYS A 51 -12.01 -12.70 14.89
CA LYS A 51 -10.69 -13.28 15.10
C LYS A 51 -9.61 -12.31 14.66
N LEU A 52 -8.52 -12.28 15.40
CA LEU A 52 -7.35 -11.48 14.99
C LEU A 52 -6.65 -12.10 13.80
N ILE A 53 -6.56 -11.35 12.72
CA ILE A 53 -5.78 -11.69 11.53
C ILE A 53 -4.48 -10.91 11.57
N LYS A 54 -3.36 -11.62 11.43
CA LYS A 54 -2.04 -11.04 11.33
C LYS A 54 -1.74 -10.68 9.87
N ILE A 55 -1.45 -9.41 9.62
CA ILE A 55 -1.01 -8.91 8.31
C ILE A 55 0.47 -8.52 8.43
N ASN A 56 1.32 -9.13 7.61
CA ASN A 56 2.69 -8.71 7.45
C ASN A 56 2.76 -7.65 6.35
N ILE A 57 3.29 -6.48 6.69
CA ILE A 57 3.40 -5.34 5.77
C ILE A 57 4.87 -5.14 5.47
N VAL A 58 5.23 -5.16 4.19
CA VAL A 58 6.59 -4.89 3.73
C VAL A 58 6.62 -3.55 3.00
N ASP A 59 7.36 -2.59 3.54
CA ASP A 59 7.60 -1.31 2.91
C ASP A 59 8.73 -1.45 1.90
N THR A 60 8.47 -1.10 0.63
CA THR A 60 9.43 -1.29 -0.46
C THR A 60 10.11 0.03 -0.83
N PRO A 61 11.40 -0.01 -1.25
CA PRO A 61 12.01 1.14 -1.90
C PRO A 61 11.22 1.54 -3.15
N GLY A 62 10.99 2.86 -3.32
CA GLY A 62 10.28 3.38 -4.48
C GLY A 62 11.18 3.69 -5.68
N HIS A 63 12.50 3.65 -5.54
CA HIS A 63 13.43 4.04 -6.60
C HIS A 63 13.83 2.85 -7.49
N ALA A 64 13.91 3.10 -8.80
CA ALA A 64 14.31 2.09 -9.79
C ALA A 64 15.73 1.53 -9.55
N ASP A 65 16.59 2.29 -8.88
CA ASP A 65 17.96 1.85 -8.52
C ASP A 65 17.96 0.65 -7.57
N PHE A 66 16.85 0.37 -6.89
CA PHE A 66 16.69 -0.75 -5.96
C PHE A 66 15.87 -1.90 -6.54
N GLY A 67 15.88 -2.09 -7.86
CA GLY A 67 15.06 -3.08 -8.56
C GLY A 67 15.19 -4.51 -8.02
N GLY A 68 16.39 -4.94 -7.65
CA GLY A 68 16.62 -6.25 -7.04
C GLY A 68 15.95 -6.41 -5.68
N GLU A 69 15.89 -5.36 -4.88
CA GLU A 69 15.19 -5.38 -3.58
C GLU A 69 13.66 -5.45 -3.80
N VAL A 70 13.13 -4.72 -4.77
CA VAL A 70 11.71 -4.78 -5.14
C VAL A 70 11.31 -6.19 -5.59
N GLU A 71 12.08 -6.83 -6.46
CA GLU A 71 11.81 -8.21 -6.90
C GLU A 71 11.86 -9.20 -5.72
N ARG A 72 12.83 -9.06 -4.84
CA ARG A 72 12.95 -9.90 -3.65
C ARG A 72 11.71 -9.79 -2.75
N VAL A 73 11.23 -8.56 -2.53
CA VAL A 73 10.03 -8.31 -1.72
C VAL A 73 8.80 -8.89 -2.39
N LEU A 74 8.61 -8.66 -3.68
CA LEU A 74 7.46 -9.17 -4.41
C LEU A 74 7.36 -10.70 -4.38
N ASN A 75 8.49 -11.41 -4.31
CA ASN A 75 8.50 -12.87 -4.14
C ASN A 75 8.01 -13.37 -2.76
N MET A 76 7.88 -12.46 -1.77
CA MET A 76 7.53 -12.82 -0.39
C MET A 76 6.13 -12.35 0.02
N VAL A 77 5.38 -11.74 -0.88
CA VAL A 77 4.07 -11.15 -0.57
C VAL A 77 2.96 -11.78 -1.39
N ASP A 78 1.74 -11.73 -0.87
CA ASP A 78 0.56 -12.31 -1.52
C ASP A 78 -0.25 -11.28 -2.32
N GLY A 79 0.09 -10.00 -2.20
CA GLY A 79 -0.52 -8.90 -2.94
C GLY A 79 0.15 -7.57 -2.65
N VAL A 80 -0.25 -6.53 -3.36
CA VAL A 80 0.39 -5.21 -3.29
C VAL A 80 -0.62 -4.09 -3.04
N LEU A 81 -0.21 -3.10 -2.26
CA LEU A 81 -0.88 -1.80 -2.18
C LEU A 81 -0.14 -0.84 -3.09
N LEU A 82 -0.77 -0.44 -4.19
CA LEU A 82 -0.21 0.50 -5.15
C LEU A 82 -0.60 1.92 -4.75
N LEU A 83 0.32 2.67 -4.17
CA LEU A 83 0.07 4.04 -3.76
C LEU A 83 0.27 4.98 -4.94
N VAL A 84 -0.76 5.77 -5.24
CA VAL A 84 -0.77 6.78 -6.31
C VAL A 84 -1.09 8.14 -5.70
N ASP A 85 -0.35 9.16 -6.07
CA ASP A 85 -0.60 10.55 -5.65
C ASP A 85 -1.82 11.10 -6.39
N ALA A 86 -2.82 11.61 -5.67
CA ALA A 86 -4.06 12.13 -6.26
C ALA A 86 -3.85 13.31 -7.22
N ALA A 87 -2.77 14.07 -7.08
CA ALA A 87 -2.47 15.20 -7.96
C ALA A 87 -1.56 14.79 -9.13
N GLU A 88 -0.58 13.92 -8.88
CA GLU A 88 0.46 13.59 -9.87
C GLU A 88 0.10 12.36 -10.73
N GLY A 89 -0.72 11.45 -10.18
CA GLY A 89 -0.98 10.17 -10.80
C GLY A 89 0.18 9.17 -10.63
N PRO A 90 0.22 8.10 -11.43
CA PRO A 90 1.28 7.11 -11.36
C PRO A 90 2.61 7.68 -11.87
N MET A 91 3.65 7.55 -11.05
CA MET A 91 5.01 8.01 -11.32
C MET A 91 5.83 6.92 -12.06
N PRO A 92 7.00 7.26 -12.64
CA PRO A 92 7.87 6.25 -13.29
C PRO A 92 8.21 5.07 -12.39
N GLN A 93 8.42 5.30 -11.10
CA GLN A 93 8.68 4.26 -10.11
C GLN A 93 7.45 3.35 -9.92
N THR A 94 6.25 3.92 -9.93
CA THR A 94 4.99 3.18 -9.88
C THR A 94 4.90 2.20 -11.05
N ARG A 95 5.23 2.66 -12.26
CA ARG A 95 5.26 1.84 -13.47
C ARG A 95 6.19 0.64 -13.33
N PHE A 96 7.41 0.86 -12.83
CA PHE A 96 8.40 -0.21 -12.65
C PHE A 96 7.90 -1.28 -11.68
N VAL A 97 7.46 -0.87 -10.48
CA VAL A 97 6.98 -1.80 -9.44
C VAL A 97 5.72 -2.53 -9.89
N LEU A 98 4.76 -1.82 -10.49
CA LEU A 98 3.53 -2.42 -11.00
C LEU A 98 3.81 -3.47 -12.07
N LYS A 99 4.69 -3.16 -13.03
CA LYS A 99 5.07 -4.14 -14.08
C LYS A 99 5.57 -5.45 -13.45
N LYS A 100 6.47 -5.37 -12.48
CA LYS A 100 6.99 -6.55 -11.78
C LYS A 100 5.91 -7.31 -11.02
N ALA A 101 5.04 -6.59 -10.31
CA ALA A 101 3.93 -7.21 -9.59
C ALA A 101 2.96 -7.96 -10.52
N LEU A 102 2.61 -7.36 -11.68
CA LEU A 102 1.74 -7.98 -12.68
C LEU A 102 2.37 -9.21 -13.31
N GLU A 103 3.66 -9.13 -13.68
CA GLU A 103 4.43 -10.28 -14.22
C GLU A 103 4.45 -11.48 -13.26
N MET A 104 4.43 -11.23 -11.96
CA MET A 104 4.40 -12.25 -10.90
C MET A 104 2.99 -12.71 -10.53
N GLY A 105 1.95 -12.16 -11.18
CA GLY A 105 0.56 -12.53 -10.95
C GLY A 105 -0.08 -11.95 -9.69
N HIS A 106 0.55 -10.95 -9.06
CA HIS A 106 0.00 -10.33 -7.86
C HIS A 106 -1.29 -9.55 -8.13
N ARG A 107 -2.19 -9.59 -7.14
CA ARG A 107 -3.34 -8.67 -7.07
C ARG A 107 -2.92 -7.36 -6.44
N ALA A 108 -3.43 -6.26 -6.99
CA ALA A 108 -3.17 -4.92 -6.49
C ALA A 108 -4.45 -4.30 -5.93
N ILE A 109 -4.30 -3.58 -4.80
CA ILE A 109 -5.28 -2.61 -4.33
C ILE A 109 -4.70 -1.24 -4.66
N VAL A 110 -5.41 -0.44 -5.45
CA VAL A 110 -4.98 0.92 -5.77
C VAL A 110 -5.40 1.85 -4.65
N VAL A 111 -4.43 2.61 -4.13
CA VAL A 111 -4.65 3.58 -3.06
C VAL A 111 -4.34 4.98 -3.59
N ILE A 112 -5.38 5.75 -3.89
CA ILE A 112 -5.27 7.15 -4.30
C ILE A 112 -5.03 7.98 -3.03
N ASN A 113 -3.79 8.39 -2.82
CA ASN A 113 -3.34 9.05 -1.59
C ASN A 113 -3.15 10.54 -1.79
N LYS A 114 -3.02 11.28 -0.69
CA LYS A 114 -2.88 12.74 -0.63
C LYS A 114 -4.12 13.48 -1.12
N MET A 115 -5.29 12.97 -0.77
CA MET A 115 -6.59 13.59 -1.09
C MET A 115 -6.76 15.00 -0.49
N ASP A 116 -5.90 15.39 0.46
CA ASP A 116 -5.85 16.72 1.08
C ASP A 116 -5.14 17.79 0.23
N ARG A 117 -4.48 17.41 -0.84
CA ARG A 117 -3.81 18.36 -1.73
C ARG A 117 -4.84 19.25 -2.44
N ARG A 118 -4.52 20.53 -2.60
CA ARG A 118 -5.39 21.51 -3.30
C ARG A 118 -5.53 21.24 -4.80
N ASP A 119 -4.53 20.59 -5.38
CA ASP A 119 -4.43 20.21 -6.77
C ASP A 119 -4.76 18.72 -7.00
N ALA A 120 -5.37 18.06 -6.00
CA ALA A 120 -5.82 16.68 -6.14
C ALA A 120 -6.89 16.55 -7.23
N ASP A 121 -6.70 15.61 -8.13
CA ASP A 121 -7.63 15.18 -9.17
C ASP A 121 -7.69 13.65 -9.17
N PRO A 122 -8.46 13.07 -8.24
CA PRO A 122 -8.49 11.63 -8.03
C PRO A 122 -9.03 10.88 -9.24
N ASP A 123 -9.99 11.44 -9.97
CA ASP A 123 -10.54 10.84 -11.20
C ASP A 123 -9.46 10.72 -12.28
N ARG A 124 -8.70 11.80 -12.49
CA ARG A 124 -7.57 11.78 -13.42
C ARG A 124 -6.51 10.78 -12.98
N ALA A 125 -6.14 10.77 -11.70
CA ALA A 125 -5.14 9.85 -11.17
C ALA A 125 -5.57 8.39 -11.33
N LEU A 126 -6.86 8.09 -11.10
CA LEU A 126 -7.44 6.75 -11.29
C LEU A 126 -7.42 6.34 -12.76
N ASN A 127 -7.87 7.20 -13.67
CA ASN A 127 -7.87 6.92 -15.10
C ASN A 127 -6.45 6.65 -15.63
N LEU A 128 -5.47 7.48 -15.26
CA LEU A 128 -4.07 7.26 -15.63
C LEU A 128 -3.51 5.94 -15.07
N THR A 129 -3.96 5.56 -13.88
CA THR A 129 -3.56 4.28 -13.27
C THR A 129 -4.17 3.11 -14.03
N PHE A 130 -5.45 3.19 -14.39
CA PHE A 130 -6.11 2.16 -15.21
C PHE A 130 -5.42 2.00 -16.56
N ASP A 131 -5.15 3.12 -17.25
CA ASP A 131 -4.43 3.11 -18.53
C ASP A 131 -3.07 2.44 -18.38
N LEU A 132 -2.37 2.67 -17.26
CA LEU A 132 -1.09 2.04 -16.97
C LEU A 132 -1.21 0.51 -16.80
N PHE A 133 -2.26 0.01 -16.12
CA PHE A 133 -2.51 -1.43 -16.04
C PHE A 133 -2.71 -2.05 -17.42
N VAL A 134 -3.54 -1.42 -18.25
CA VAL A 134 -3.80 -1.89 -19.63
C VAL A 134 -2.51 -1.86 -20.46
N GLU A 135 -1.74 -0.79 -20.39
CA GLU A 135 -0.46 -0.64 -21.11
C GLU A 135 0.58 -1.71 -20.71
N LEU A 136 0.58 -2.09 -19.43
CA LEU A 136 1.48 -3.13 -18.91
C LEU A 136 0.98 -4.56 -19.16
N GLY A 137 -0.18 -4.72 -19.82
CA GLY A 137 -0.72 -6.03 -20.18
C GLY A 137 -1.36 -6.77 -19.00
N ALA A 138 -1.94 -6.05 -18.04
CA ALA A 138 -2.70 -6.66 -16.95
C ALA A 138 -3.83 -7.55 -17.49
N SER A 139 -4.08 -8.69 -16.84
CA SER A 139 -5.25 -9.51 -17.11
C SER A 139 -6.54 -8.78 -16.69
N GLU A 140 -7.70 -9.25 -17.17
CA GLU A 140 -8.99 -8.69 -16.77
C GLU A 140 -9.16 -8.72 -15.24
N GLU A 141 -8.74 -9.81 -14.58
CA GLU A 141 -8.77 -9.93 -13.12
C GLU A 141 -7.84 -8.96 -12.40
N GLN A 142 -6.69 -8.64 -13.00
CA GLN A 142 -5.74 -7.67 -12.44
C GLN A 142 -6.19 -6.23 -12.68
N ALA A 143 -6.89 -5.96 -13.78
CA ALA A 143 -7.43 -4.65 -14.12
C ALA A 143 -8.73 -4.33 -13.35
N ASP A 144 -9.42 -5.34 -12.79
CA ASP A 144 -10.56 -5.17 -11.88
C ASP A 144 -10.08 -4.98 -10.43
N PHE A 145 -9.24 -4.00 -10.22
CA PHE A 145 -8.65 -3.72 -8.92
C PHE A 145 -9.56 -2.87 -8.03
N PRO A 146 -9.62 -3.15 -6.73
CA PRO A 146 -10.30 -2.29 -5.77
C PRO A 146 -9.56 -0.96 -5.59
N VAL A 147 -10.32 0.12 -5.39
CA VAL A 147 -9.79 1.47 -5.18
C VAL A 147 -10.13 1.96 -3.78
N ILE A 148 -9.13 2.50 -3.09
CA ILE A 148 -9.27 3.17 -1.80
C ILE A 148 -8.70 4.59 -1.92
N TYR A 149 -9.45 5.57 -1.47
CA TYR A 149 -9.02 6.95 -1.36
C TYR A 149 -8.47 7.21 0.03
N CYS A 150 -7.36 7.94 0.13
CA CYS A 150 -6.64 8.07 1.40
C CYS A 150 -6.08 9.48 1.61
N ASN A 151 -6.03 9.87 2.88
CA ASN A 151 -5.11 10.88 3.37
C ASN A 151 -4.15 10.21 4.37
N GLY A 152 -2.97 9.83 3.89
CA GLY A 152 -1.99 9.11 4.71
C GLY A 152 -1.40 9.96 5.85
N LEU A 153 -1.48 11.29 5.76
CA LEU A 153 -1.01 12.20 6.81
C LEU A 153 -1.95 12.17 8.02
N THR A 154 -3.26 12.25 7.79
CA THR A 154 -4.28 12.24 8.84
C THR A 154 -4.75 10.84 9.22
N GLY A 155 -4.42 9.82 8.42
CA GLY A 155 -4.84 8.44 8.66
C GLY A 155 -6.32 8.20 8.35
N GLN A 156 -6.82 8.80 7.29
CA GLN A 156 -8.21 8.70 6.83
C GLN A 156 -8.29 7.94 5.52
N ALA A 157 -9.32 7.13 5.34
CA ALA A 157 -9.58 6.40 4.11
C ALA A 157 -11.07 6.30 3.79
N GLY A 158 -11.39 6.01 2.53
CA GLY A 158 -12.76 5.79 2.05
C GLY A 158 -12.78 4.93 0.80
N THR A 159 -13.91 4.31 0.53
CA THR A 159 -14.19 3.64 -0.76
C THR A 159 -14.68 4.61 -1.82
N THR A 160 -14.87 5.86 -1.45
CA THR A 160 -15.19 7.01 -2.30
C THR A 160 -14.29 8.17 -1.90
N GLU A 161 -14.34 9.29 -2.62
CA GLU A 161 -13.59 10.49 -2.30
C GLU A 161 -13.96 11.12 -0.95
N ALA A 162 -15.15 10.81 -0.42
CA ALA A 162 -15.55 11.17 0.93
C ALA A 162 -14.85 10.25 1.94
N LEU A 163 -13.77 10.77 2.55
CA LEU A 163 -12.97 9.99 3.50
C LEU A 163 -13.69 9.82 4.84
N GLY A 164 -13.61 8.61 5.37
CA GLY A 164 -13.98 8.31 6.75
C GLY A 164 -12.95 8.79 7.77
N PRO A 165 -13.20 8.55 9.06
CA PRO A 165 -12.35 9.07 10.14
C PRO A 165 -11.04 8.29 10.33
N ASP A 166 -10.91 7.11 9.73
CA ASP A 166 -9.82 6.18 9.97
C ASP A 166 -9.43 5.36 8.72
N LEU A 167 -8.53 4.40 8.86
CA LEU A 167 -8.05 3.51 7.80
C LEU A 167 -8.82 2.17 7.74
N GLN A 168 -9.93 2.02 8.44
CA GLN A 168 -10.74 0.78 8.41
C GLN A 168 -11.14 0.36 6.99
N PRO A 169 -11.54 1.27 6.07
CA PRO A 169 -11.82 0.88 4.69
C PRO A 169 -10.64 0.23 3.97
N LEU A 170 -9.41 0.69 4.24
CA LEU A 170 -8.20 0.09 3.68
C LEU A 170 -7.93 -1.31 4.28
N PHE A 171 -8.06 -1.48 5.59
CA PHE A 171 -7.93 -2.79 6.23
C PHE A 171 -8.97 -3.78 5.71
N ALA A 172 -10.23 -3.36 5.58
CA ALA A 172 -11.29 -4.19 5.04
C ALA A 172 -11.00 -4.61 3.58
N ALA A 173 -10.48 -3.71 2.75
CA ALA A 173 -10.07 -4.02 1.39
C ALA A 173 -8.93 -5.04 1.36
N ILE A 174 -7.92 -4.91 2.23
CA ILE A 174 -6.82 -5.88 2.35
C ILE A 174 -7.37 -7.27 2.66
N LEU A 175 -8.20 -7.40 3.71
CA LEU A 175 -8.76 -8.69 4.12
C LEU A 175 -9.64 -9.33 3.05
N LYS A 176 -10.34 -8.52 2.27
CA LYS A 176 -11.26 -8.99 1.23
C LYS A 176 -10.56 -9.40 -0.06
N HIS A 177 -9.51 -8.69 -0.47
CA HIS A 177 -8.96 -8.79 -1.81
C HIS A 177 -7.58 -9.41 -1.89
N ILE A 178 -6.80 -9.39 -0.80
CA ILE A 178 -5.50 -10.06 -0.76
C ILE A 178 -5.69 -11.50 -0.25
N PRO A 179 -5.28 -12.51 -0.99
CA PRO A 179 -5.42 -13.90 -0.56
C PRO A 179 -4.55 -14.19 0.67
N ALA A 180 -4.96 -15.15 1.46
CA ALA A 180 -4.09 -15.71 2.50
C ALA A 180 -2.91 -16.45 1.87
N PRO A 181 -1.75 -16.52 2.55
CA PRO A 181 -0.61 -17.26 2.05
C PRO A 181 -0.99 -18.72 1.76
N SER A 182 -0.52 -19.26 0.63
CA SER A 182 -0.65 -20.68 0.35
C SER A 182 0.26 -21.46 1.31
N VAL A 183 -0.34 -22.29 2.14
CA VAL A 183 0.40 -23.21 3.03
C VAL A 183 0.35 -24.58 2.40
N ASP A 184 1.49 -25.09 1.92
CA ASP A 184 1.62 -26.49 1.61
C ASP A 184 1.54 -27.27 2.94
N MET A 185 0.43 -27.92 3.17
CA MET A 185 0.29 -28.87 4.29
C MET A 185 0.79 -30.23 3.81
N ASP A 186 2.11 -30.45 3.92
CA ASP A 186 2.70 -31.77 3.85
C ASP A 186 2.44 -32.59 5.14
#